data_96364036ebaf8455134a8ab8d0fea4ce
#
_entry.id   96364036ebaf8455134a8ab8d0fea4ce
#
_cell.length_a   1.000
_cell.length_b   1.000
_cell.length_c   1.000
_cell.angle_alpha   90.00
_cell.angle_beta   90.00
_cell.angle_gamma   90.00
#
_symmetry.space_group_name_H-M   'P 1'
#
loop_
_entity.id
_entity.type
_entity.pdbx_description
1 polymer ?
#
loop_
_entity_poly.entity_id
_entity_poly.type
_entity_poly.pdbx_seq_one_letter_code
_entity_poly.pdbx_strand_id
1 'polypeptide(L)' 'MNVSSRTVVLINVFAAVGLFTLISMRFAWFI' A
#
# COMPACT_ATOMS: atom_id res chain seq x y z
N MET A 1 3.57 -22.16 -5.30
CA MET A 1 2.43 -21.31 -4.93
C MET A 1 1.76 -20.76 -6.16
N ASN A 2 0.50 -21.06 -6.32
CA ASN A 2 -0.26 -20.57 -7.47
C ASN A 2 -0.99 -19.30 -7.07
N VAL A 3 -0.33 -18.18 -7.33
CA VAL A 3 -0.94 -16.88 -7.08
C VAL A 3 -1.43 -16.35 -8.42
N SER A 4 -2.72 -16.06 -8.50
CA SER A 4 -3.27 -15.48 -9.71
C SER A 4 -2.74 -14.05 -9.88
N SER A 5 -2.66 -13.59 -11.12
CA SER A 5 -2.20 -12.22 -11.38
C SER A 5 -3.10 -11.19 -10.68
N ARG A 6 -4.37 -11.53 -10.51
CA ARG A 6 -5.32 -10.68 -9.79
C ARG A 6 -4.90 -10.50 -8.33
N THR A 7 -4.48 -11.59 -7.70
CA THR A 7 -4.03 -11.54 -6.32
C THR A 7 -2.78 -10.68 -6.18
N VAL A 8 -1.84 -10.81 -7.12
CA VAL A 8 -0.62 -10.01 -7.11
C VAL A 8 -0.94 -8.53 -7.24
N VAL A 9 -1.86 -8.18 -8.13
CA VAL A 9 -2.27 -6.79 -8.30
C VAL A 9 -2.92 -6.25 -7.02
N LEU A 10 -3.77 -7.04 -6.40
CA LEU A 10 -4.43 -6.62 -5.16
C LEU A 10 -3.42 -6.39 -4.04
N ILE A 11 -2.45 -7.27 -3.90
CA ILE A 11 -1.40 -7.13 -2.89
C ILE A 11 -0.58 -5.86 -3.15
N ASN A 12 -0.24 -5.60 -4.41
CA ASN A 12 0.52 -4.42 -4.78
C ASN A 12 -0.25 -3.14 -4.50
N VAL A 13 -1.52 -3.10 -4.86
CA VAL A 13 -2.37 -1.94 -4.60
C VAL A 13 -2.51 -1.71 -3.10
N PHE A 14 -2.71 -2.78 -2.35
CA PHE A 14 -2.84 -2.67 -0.91
C PHE A 14 -1.57 -2.13 -0.26
N ALA A 15 -0.43 -2.62 -0.71
CA ALA A 15 0.87 -2.16 -0.20
C ALA A 15 1.10 -0.69 -0.54
N ALA A 16 0.75 -0.28 -1.75
CA ALA A 16 0.92 1.12 -2.18
C ALA A 16 0.03 2.06 -1.36
N VAL A 17 -1.22 1.67 -1.14
CA VAL A 17 -2.14 2.46 -0.33
C VAL A 17 -1.66 2.58 1.10
N GLY A 18 -1.19 1.47 1.67
CA GLY A 18 -0.65 1.47 3.03
C GLY A 18 0.55 2.38 3.15
N LEU A 19 1.47 2.33 2.18
CA LEU A 19 2.66 3.15 2.18
C LEU A 19 2.30 4.64 2.08
N PHE A 20 1.40 4.97 1.18
CA PHE A 20 0.95 6.36 1.02
C PHE A 20 0.29 6.87 2.29
N THR A 21 -0.52 6.05 2.93
CA THR A 21 -1.19 6.42 4.17
C THR A 21 -0.18 6.72 5.27
N LEU A 22 0.82 5.87 5.41
CA LEU A 22 1.87 6.07 6.42
C LEU A 22 2.65 7.35 6.18
N ILE A 23 3.01 7.62 4.93
CA ILE A 23 3.73 8.84 4.58
C ILE A 23 2.88 10.07 4.86
N SER A 24 1.60 10.02 4.50
CA SER A 24 0.68 11.12 4.72
C SER A 24 0.49 11.40 6.21
N MET A 25 0.40 10.35 7.02
CA MET A 25 0.27 10.52 8.47
C MET A 25 1.50 11.17 9.07
N ARG A 26 2.68 10.76 8.61
CA ARG A 26 3.92 11.36 9.09
C ARG A 26 4.04 12.81 8.67
N PHE A 27 3.62 13.11 7.47
CA PHE A 27 3.64 14.49 6.98
C PHE A 27 2.71 15.37 7.81
N ALA A 28 1.51 14.89 8.08
CA ALA A 28 0.55 15.61 8.91
C ALA A 28 1.05 15.75 10.35
N TRP A 29 1.72 14.74 10.85
CA TRP A 29 2.31 14.77 12.18
C TRP A 29 3.41 15.80 12.29
N PHE A 30 4.21 15.92 11.23
CA PHE A 30 5.34 16.83 11.20
C PHE A 30 4.89 18.29 11.12
N ILE A 31 3.83 18.53 10.38
CA ILE A 31 3.27 19.85 10.19
C ILE A 31 2.16 20.10 11.21
#